data_2a862889a48aff109ca59f197edb7c97
#
_entry.id   2a862889a48aff109ca59f197edb7c97
#
_cell.length_a   1.000
_cell.length_b   1.000
_cell.length_c   1.000
_cell.angle_alpha   90.00
_cell.angle_beta   90.00
_cell.angle_gamma   90.00
#
_symmetry.space_group_name_H-M   'P 1'
#
loop_
_entity.id
_entity.type
_entity.pdbx_description
1 polymer ?
#
loop_
_entity_poly.entity_id
_entity_poly.type
_entity_poly.pdbx_seq_one_letter_code
_entity_poly.pdbx_strand_id
1 'polypeptide(L)'
;MRKYFFLTVLSIFLISPAYADHQNEEYSFNAFQKFEIKGSDNHYQFKSELIEDKDVKKEIKNNKKTRLVSYLLFEDDKIKIDEHDIPSIIKRNNGLLPSHSMGKSLVSYVTGYAICEGYIDNINVKLDDWSTVKGTLYEGQKLIDLLNMRAGDQKIIGERKYKSDNMIKDNRGLNVNVYPIKDIMELDILQTAKKSKPVYNYNALATNTIMNYTIFKVGDNYQQLLNKVFKEDAKVKN
;
A
#
# COMPACT_ATOMS: atom_id res chain seq x y z
N MET A 1 30.69 -9.43 15.15
CA MET A 1 29.60 -8.52 15.55
C MET A 1 28.67 -8.39 14.36
N ARG A 2 27.65 -9.25 14.30
CA ARG A 2 26.63 -9.24 13.24
C ARG A 2 25.44 -8.46 13.77
N LYS A 3 25.24 -7.26 13.27
CA LYS A 3 24.11 -6.42 13.64
C LYS A 3 23.29 -6.10 12.41
N TYR A 4 22.09 -6.67 12.41
CA TYR A 4 20.81 -6.08 11.98
C TYR A 4 20.55 -5.96 10.49
N PHE A 5 19.88 -6.96 9.97
CA PHE A 5 18.95 -6.77 8.88
C PHE A 5 17.58 -6.41 9.47
N PHE A 6 17.24 -5.17 9.36
CA PHE A 6 15.91 -4.68 9.68
C PHE A 6 15.08 -4.66 8.40
N LEU A 7 14.22 -5.63 8.27
CA LEU A 7 13.06 -5.46 7.41
C LEU A 7 12.14 -4.47 8.14
N THR A 8 12.41 -3.19 8.02
CA THR A 8 11.45 -2.14 8.40
C THR A 8 10.33 -2.14 7.36
N VAL A 9 9.49 -3.15 7.44
CA VAL A 9 8.33 -3.30 6.55
C VAL A 9 7.18 -2.39 6.98
N LEU A 10 7.40 -1.41 7.88
CA LEU A 10 6.25 -0.84 8.54
C LEU A 10 6.17 0.69 8.64
N SER A 11 6.45 1.38 7.53
CA SER A 11 5.84 2.69 7.28
C SER A 11 4.79 2.57 6.16
N ILE A 12 3.90 1.61 6.31
CA ILE A 12 3.14 1.03 5.20
C ILE A 12 1.90 1.84 4.86
N PHE A 13 1.47 2.68 5.75
CA PHE A 13 0.32 3.54 5.51
C PHE A 13 0.72 5.00 5.28
N LEU A 14 1.95 5.25 4.95
CA LEU A 14 2.25 6.43 4.21
C LEU A 14 1.76 6.17 2.78
N ILE A 15 0.66 6.78 2.42
CA ILE A 15 0.36 7.04 1.02
C ILE A 15 1.62 7.69 0.50
N SER A 16 2.46 6.89 -0.15
CA SER A 16 3.69 7.39 -0.73
C SER A 16 3.28 8.42 -1.76
N PRO A 17 3.65 9.69 -1.65
CA PRO A 17 3.59 10.55 -2.80
C PRO A 17 4.40 9.82 -3.88
N ALA A 18 3.78 9.58 -5.03
CA ALA A 18 4.53 9.14 -6.17
C ALA A 18 5.75 10.06 -6.28
N TYR A 19 6.94 9.50 -6.34
CA TYR A 19 8.13 10.22 -6.72
C TYR A 19 7.94 10.59 -8.19
N ALA A 20 7.06 11.55 -8.45
CA ALA A 20 7.11 12.37 -9.62
C ALA A 20 8.19 13.41 -9.32
N ASP A 21 9.09 13.57 -10.26
CA ASP A 21 10.19 14.52 -10.29
C ASP A 21 9.66 15.97 -10.28
N HIS A 22 9.09 16.38 -9.15
CA HIS A 22 8.63 17.73 -8.85
C HIS A 22 9.40 18.24 -7.64
N GLN A 23 10.56 18.82 -7.93
CA GLN A 23 11.19 19.79 -7.05
C GLN A 23 10.18 20.92 -6.83
N ASN A 24 9.82 21.19 -5.55
CA ASN A 24 9.09 22.36 -5.05
C ASN A 24 7.57 22.28 -4.89
N GLU A 25 6.97 21.16 -4.53
CA GLU A 25 5.68 21.24 -3.86
C GLU A 25 5.82 20.75 -2.40
N GLU A 26 5.60 21.67 -1.47
CA GLU A 26 5.49 21.41 -0.05
C GLU A 26 4.19 20.58 0.17
N TYR A 27 4.31 19.25 0.09
CA TYR A 27 3.18 18.36 0.31
C TYR A 27 2.69 18.53 1.74
N SER A 28 1.51 19.10 1.89
CA SER A 28 0.84 19.19 3.17
C SER A 28 0.47 17.78 3.65
N PHE A 29 1.36 17.18 4.45
CA PHE A 29 1.13 15.89 5.12
C PHE A 29 -0.07 15.91 6.07
N ASN A 30 -0.72 17.05 6.28
CA ASN A 30 -1.88 17.22 7.14
C ASN A 30 -3.18 16.68 6.51
N ALA A 31 -3.17 16.37 5.21
CA ALA A 31 -4.36 15.84 4.51
C ALA A 31 -4.58 14.34 4.76
N PHE A 32 -3.60 13.61 5.30
CA PHE A 32 -3.67 12.17 5.47
C PHE A 32 -3.48 11.76 6.93
N GLN A 33 -4.33 10.86 7.39
CA GLN A 33 -4.16 10.22 8.69
C GLN A 33 -2.95 9.30 8.64
N LYS A 34 -2.05 9.43 9.61
CA LYS A 34 -0.86 8.58 9.76
C LYS A 34 -1.09 7.56 10.85
N PHE A 35 -0.77 6.32 10.55
CA PHE A 35 -0.75 5.22 11.51
C PHE A 35 0.68 4.72 11.63
N GLU A 36 1.22 4.70 12.85
CA GLU A 36 2.52 4.14 13.14
C GLU A 36 2.35 2.85 13.91
N ILE A 37 3.04 1.81 13.48
CA ILE A 37 3.04 0.51 14.15
C ILE A 37 4.44 0.26 14.63
N LYS A 38 4.58 0.18 15.95
CA LYS A 38 5.83 -0.24 16.57
C LYS A 38 5.99 -1.74 16.44
N GLY A 39 7.22 -2.20 16.27
CA GLY A 39 7.51 -3.62 16.19
C GLY A 39 7.16 -4.39 17.45
N SER A 40 7.07 -5.69 17.32
CA SER A 40 6.79 -6.61 18.41
C SER A 40 8.01 -6.79 19.30
N ASP A 41 7.83 -6.73 20.62
CA ASP A 41 8.86 -7.09 21.59
C ASP A 41 9.19 -8.59 21.51
N ASN A 42 8.20 -9.40 21.10
CA ASN A 42 8.34 -10.84 20.83
C ASN A 42 8.29 -11.10 19.32
N HIS A 43 9.20 -10.45 18.57
CA HIS A 43 9.25 -10.60 17.12
C HIS A 43 9.67 -12.00 16.69
N TYR A 44 9.21 -12.42 15.51
CA TYR A 44 9.54 -13.72 14.96
C TYR A 44 11.06 -13.83 14.70
N GLN A 45 11.65 -14.93 15.16
CA GLN A 45 13.06 -15.24 14.97
C GLN A 45 13.21 -16.23 13.82
N PHE A 46 13.72 -15.76 12.70
CA PHE A 46 14.02 -16.64 11.57
C PHE A 46 15.28 -17.46 11.85
N LYS A 47 15.24 -18.75 11.56
CA LYS A 47 16.44 -19.56 11.47
C LYS A 47 17.26 -19.12 10.26
N SER A 48 18.59 -19.20 10.36
CA SER A 48 19.47 -18.82 9.25
C SER A 48 20.44 -19.97 8.95
N GLU A 49 20.57 -20.26 7.66
CA GLU A 49 21.57 -21.16 7.09
C GLU A 49 22.14 -20.48 5.85
N LEU A 50 22.99 -19.47 6.11
CA LEU A 50 23.44 -18.58 5.05
C LEU A 50 24.41 -19.26 4.12
N ILE A 51 24.11 -19.20 2.83
CA ILE A 51 25.01 -19.57 1.72
C ILE A 51 25.49 -18.30 1.02
N GLU A 52 26.69 -18.39 0.44
CA GLU A 52 27.21 -17.31 -0.38
C GLU A 52 26.75 -17.49 -1.82
N ASP A 53 26.04 -16.47 -2.36
CA ASP A 53 25.70 -16.38 -3.76
C ASP A 53 26.52 -15.25 -4.41
N LYS A 54 27.47 -15.61 -5.25
CA LYS A 54 28.39 -14.67 -5.91
C LYS A 54 27.69 -13.77 -6.92
N ASP A 55 26.65 -14.25 -7.56
CA ASP A 55 25.89 -13.47 -8.55
C ASP A 55 25.03 -12.43 -7.85
N VAL A 56 24.32 -12.81 -6.77
CA VAL A 56 23.59 -11.86 -5.92
C VAL A 56 24.52 -10.80 -5.36
N LYS A 57 25.67 -11.17 -4.80
CA LYS A 57 26.66 -10.21 -4.30
C LYS A 57 27.15 -9.24 -5.37
N LYS A 58 27.40 -9.73 -6.57
CA LYS A 58 27.82 -8.91 -7.71
C LYS A 58 26.73 -7.90 -8.11
N GLU A 59 25.48 -8.35 -8.19
CA GLU A 59 24.35 -7.49 -8.54
C GLU A 59 24.11 -6.41 -7.49
N ILE A 60 24.17 -6.75 -6.20
CA ILE A 60 24.04 -5.80 -5.08
C ILE A 60 25.17 -4.77 -5.07
N LYS A 61 26.42 -5.20 -5.28
CA LYS A 61 27.57 -4.26 -5.39
C LYS A 61 27.43 -3.30 -6.57
N ASN A 62 26.73 -3.70 -7.62
CA ASN A 62 26.49 -2.89 -8.81
C ASN A 62 25.12 -2.15 -8.75
N ASN A 63 24.65 -1.84 -7.54
CA ASN A 63 23.29 -1.33 -7.29
C ASN A 63 22.96 -0.02 -8.04
N LYS A 64 23.96 0.81 -8.38
CA LYS A 64 23.76 2.00 -9.21
C LYS A 64 23.20 1.66 -10.59
N LYS A 65 23.57 0.52 -11.16
CA LYS A 65 23.09 0.02 -12.47
C LYS A 65 21.87 -0.86 -12.33
N THR A 66 21.92 -1.84 -11.43
CA THR A 66 20.86 -2.85 -11.24
C THR A 66 19.69 -2.35 -10.43
N ARG A 67 19.90 -1.33 -9.57
CA ARG A 67 18.97 -0.84 -8.56
C ARG A 67 18.58 -1.87 -7.50
N LEU A 68 19.27 -3.00 -7.45
CA LEU A 68 19.08 -4.03 -6.44
C LEU A 68 19.85 -3.64 -5.18
N VAL A 69 19.16 -3.29 -4.12
CA VAL A 69 19.76 -2.83 -2.86
C VAL A 69 19.67 -3.86 -1.74
N SER A 70 18.81 -4.85 -1.89
CA SER A 70 18.65 -5.94 -0.92
C SER A 70 18.09 -7.18 -1.61
N TYR A 71 18.58 -8.34 -1.22
CA TYR A 71 18.07 -9.64 -1.65
C TYR A 71 18.01 -10.58 -0.46
N LEU A 72 16.84 -11.15 -0.21
CA LEU A 72 16.60 -12.13 0.83
C LEU A 72 15.96 -13.36 0.21
N LEU A 73 16.58 -14.53 0.40
CA LEU A 73 15.99 -15.82 0.07
C LEU A 73 15.60 -16.53 1.35
N PHE A 74 14.31 -16.84 1.48
CA PHE A 74 13.77 -17.68 2.54
C PHE A 74 13.28 -18.99 1.92
N GLU A 75 13.85 -20.10 2.36
CA GLU A 75 13.60 -21.44 1.82
C GLU A 75 13.78 -22.46 2.95
N ASP A 76 12.95 -23.50 2.99
CA ASP A 76 12.99 -24.56 4.01
C ASP A 76 12.99 -24.01 5.44
N ASP A 77 12.10 -23.03 5.72
CA ASP A 77 12.00 -22.35 7.02
C ASP A 77 13.29 -21.66 7.51
N LYS A 78 14.20 -21.35 6.61
CA LYS A 78 15.47 -20.70 6.90
C LYS A 78 15.78 -19.56 5.95
N ILE A 79 16.47 -18.53 6.44
CA ILE A 79 17.09 -17.52 5.60
C ILE A 79 18.35 -18.14 4.99
N LYS A 80 18.37 -18.31 3.67
CA LYS A 80 19.50 -18.86 2.91
C LYS A 80 20.41 -17.78 2.37
N ILE A 81 19.86 -16.65 1.91
CA ILE A 81 20.64 -15.49 1.44
C ILE A 81 20.09 -14.25 2.14
N ASP A 82 20.98 -13.41 2.63
CA ASP A 82 20.67 -12.10 3.20
C ASP A 82 21.80 -11.14 2.82
N GLU A 83 21.67 -10.56 1.64
CA GLU A 83 22.67 -9.65 1.07
C GLU A 83 22.04 -8.26 0.88
N HIS A 84 22.77 -7.22 1.27
CA HIS A 84 22.29 -5.86 1.11
C HIS A 84 23.42 -4.84 1.00
N ASP A 85 23.16 -3.79 0.22
CA ASP A 85 23.97 -2.56 0.17
C ASP A 85 23.01 -1.36 0.06
N ILE A 86 22.69 -0.81 1.22
CA ILE A 86 21.68 0.25 1.31
C ILE A 86 22.32 1.61 0.99
N PRO A 87 21.87 2.29 -0.08
CA PRO A 87 22.38 3.60 -0.46
C PRO A 87 22.26 4.65 0.65
N SER A 88 23.20 5.60 0.67
CA SER A 88 23.25 6.66 1.69
C SER A 88 21.98 7.51 1.77
N ILE A 89 21.27 7.69 0.66
CA ILE A 89 20.00 8.41 0.64
C ILE A 89 18.91 7.70 1.45
N ILE A 90 18.86 6.39 1.39
CA ILE A 90 17.91 5.58 2.17
C ILE A 90 18.31 5.60 3.65
N LYS A 91 19.60 5.52 3.95
CA LYS A 91 20.13 5.63 5.32
C LYS A 91 19.75 6.97 5.97
N ARG A 92 19.75 8.06 5.20
CA ARG A 92 19.32 9.40 5.67
C ARG A 92 17.84 9.47 6.03
N ASN A 93 17.01 8.64 5.42
CA ASN A 93 15.58 8.51 5.72
C ASN A 93 15.31 7.43 6.79
N ASN A 94 16.21 7.24 7.74
CA ASN A 94 16.10 6.22 8.80
C ASN A 94 15.92 4.78 8.27
N GLY A 95 16.41 4.51 7.07
CA GLY A 95 16.28 3.20 6.42
C GLY A 95 14.87 2.90 5.88
N LEU A 96 13.97 3.87 5.87
CA LEU A 96 12.61 3.67 5.38
C LEU A 96 12.59 3.55 3.86
N LEU A 97 12.00 2.47 3.39
CA LEU A 97 11.77 2.20 1.97
C LEU A 97 10.28 2.35 1.64
N PRO A 98 9.93 3.10 0.58
CA PRO A 98 8.54 3.15 0.15
C PRO A 98 8.11 1.77 -0.36
N SER A 99 6.96 1.28 0.12
CA SER A 99 6.42 -0.02 -0.28
C SER A 99 5.91 -0.04 -1.72
N HIS A 100 5.67 1.13 -2.32
CA HIS A 100 5.04 1.24 -3.63
C HIS A 100 3.81 0.32 -3.73
N SER A 101 3.70 -0.42 -4.83
CA SER A 101 2.56 -1.30 -5.09
C SER A 101 2.44 -2.51 -4.15
N MET A 102 3.49 -2.87 -3.41
CA MET A 102 3.38 -3.88 -2.34
C MET A 102 2.41 -3.44 -1.24
N GLY A 103 2.26 -2.13 -1.02
CA GLY A 103 1.27 -1.58 -0.09
C GLY A 103 -0.16 -2.02 -0.39
N LYS A 104 -0.50 -2.30 -1.67
CA LYS A 104 -1.82 -2.82 -2.06
C LYS A 104 -2.11 -4.20 -1.45
N SER A 105 -1.11 -5.08 -1.42
CA SER A 105 -1.24 -6.39 -0.77
C SER A 105 -1.47 -6.27 0.74
N LEU A 106 -0.83 -5.29 1.36
CA LEU A 106 -0.99 -5.04 2.79
C LEU A 106 -2.37 -4.45 3.11
N VAL A 107 -2.89 -3.56 2.27
CA VAL A 107 -4.28 -3.09 2.37
C VAL A 107 -5.24 -4.28 2.29
N SER A 108 -5.05 -5.19 1.33
CA SER A 108 -5.89 -6.40 1.21
C SER A 108 -5.77 -7.30 2.43
N TYR A 109 -4.57 -7.46 2.98
CA TYR A 109 -4.32 -8.26 4.17
C TYR A 109 -5.03 -7.69 5.41
N VAL A 110 -4.90 -6.39 5.67
CA VAL A 110 -5.59 -5.71 6.78
C VAL A 110 -7.11 -5.76 6.62
N THR A 111 -7.61 -5.60 5.38
CA THR A 111 -9.04 -5.75 5.08
C THR A 111 -9.53 -7.16 5.38
N GLY A 112 -8.73 -8.19 5.07
CA GLY A 112 -9.01 -9.58 5.45
C GLY A 112 -9.14 -9.76 6.96
N TYR A 113 -8.24 -9.15 7.73
CA TYR A 113 -8.35 -9.12 9.20
C TYR A 113 -9.61 -8.41 9.69
N ALA A 114 -9.97 -7.27 9.08
CA ALA A 114 -11.19 -6.56 9.43
C ALA A 114 -12.45 -7.43 9.20
N ILE A 115 -12.42 -8.31 8.20
CA ILE A 115 -13.48 -9.31 7.98
C ILE A 115 -13.44 -10.38 9.08
N CYS A 116 -12.27 -10.94 9.39
CA CYS A 116 -12.13 -11.99 10.42
C CYS A 116 -12.52 -11.51 11.81
N GLU A 117 -12.24 -10.23 12.13
CA GLU A 117 -12.62 -9.60 13.40
C GLU A 117 -14.08 -9.11 13.43
N GLY A 118 -14.85 -9.30 12.35
CA GLY A 118 -16.27 -8.96 12.28
C GLY A 118 -16.59 -7.48 12.05
N TYR A 119 -15.60 -6.64 11.74
CA TYR A 119 -15.84 -5.24 11.38
C TYR A 119 -16.48 -5.10 10.00
N ILE A 120 -16.19 -6.03 9.10
CA ILE A 120 -16.77 -6.15 7.77
C ILE A 120 -17.39 -7.53 7.66
N ASP A 121 -18.66 -7.61 7.28
CA ASP A 121 -19.41 -8.88 7.29
C ASP A 121 -18.77 -9.96 6.43
N ASN A 122 -18.38 -9.62 5.21
CA ASN A 122 -17.71 -10.54 4.29
C ASN A 122 -17.17 -9.81 3.07
N ILE A 123 -16.43 -10.53 2.23
CA ILE A 123 -15.80 -9.99 1.02
C ILE A 123 -16.79 -9.50 -0.07
N ASN A 124 -18.05 -9.92 0.00
CA ASN A 124 -19.10 -9.53 -0.97
C ASN A 124 -19.94 -8.35 -0.48
N VAL A 125 -19.60 -7.76 0.66
CA VAL A 125 -20.28 -6.56 1.16
C VAL A 125 -20.23 -5.45 0.11
N LYS A 126 -21.32 -4.68 0.04
CA LYS A 126 -21.39 -3.51 -0.84
C LYS A 126 -21.00 -2.25 -0.10
N LEU A 127 -20.42 -1.30 -0.81
CA LEU A 127 -20.03 -0.01 -0.28
C LEU A 127 -21.21 0.99 -0.32
N ASP A 128 -22.39 0.60 0.16
CA ASP A 128 -23.61 1.42 0.17
C ASP A 128 -23.88 2.07 1.54
N ASP A 129 -23.24 1.61 2.58
CA ASP A 129 -23.31 2.15 3.93
C ASP A 129 -22.29 3.28 4.21
N TRP A 130 -21.44 3.61 3.24
CA TRP A 130 -20.38 4.59 3.38
C TRP A 130 -20.67 5.87 2.57
N SER A 131 -21.01 6.94 3.28
CA SER A 131 -21.46 8.20 2.67
C SER A 131 -20.45 8.84 1.72
N THR A 132 -19.15 8.60 1.92
CA THR A 132 -18.07 9.16 1.09
C THR A 132 -18.17 8.74 -0.39
N VAL A 133 -18.69 7.55 -0.68
CA VAL A 133 -18.82 7.07 -2.06
C VAL A 133 -20.20 7.31 -2.65
N LYS A 134 -21.12 7.91 -1.88
CA LYS A 134 -22.50 8.17 -2.31
C LYS A 134 -22.55 9.02 -3.56
N GLY A 135 -23.37 8.62 -4.52
CA GLY A 135 -23.50 9.30 -5.81
C GLY A 135 -22.41 8.95 -6.83
N THR A 136 -21.31 8.32 -6.41
CA THR A 136 -20.22 7.94 -7.30
C THR A 136 -20.41 6.54 -7.91
N LEU A 137 -19.58 6.19 -8.90
CA LEU A 137 -19.56 4.83 -9.45
C LEU A 137 -19.18 3.74 -8.44
N TYR A 138 -18.61 4.12 -7.28
CA TYR A 138 -18.20 3.19 -6.22
C TYR A 138 -19.34 2.86 -5.26
N GLU A 139 -20.42 3.62 -5.24
CA GLU A 139 -21.62 3.30 -4.45
C GLU A 139 -22.18 1.92 -4.84
N GLY A 140 -22.45 1.08 -3.86
CA GLY A 140 -23.00 -0.26 -4.07
C GLY A 140 -22.06 -1.25 -4.77
N GLN A 141 -20.79 -0.88 -4.99
CA GLN A 141 -19.78 -1.82 -5.48
C GLN A 141 -19.48 -2.88 -4.42
N LYS A 142 -19.21 -4.10 -4.86
CA LYS A 142 -18.73 -5.14 -3.95
C LYS A 142 -17.25 -4.95 -3.61
N LEU A 143 -16.90 -5.17 -2.36
CA LEU A 143 -15.51 -5.10 -1.90
C LEU A 143 -14.60 -6.00 -2.73
N ILE A 144 -15.04 -7.21 -3.07
CA ILE A 144 -14.28 -8.16 -3.90
C ILE A 144 -13.98 -7.61 -5.32
N ASP A 145 -14.88 -6.82 -5.89
CA ASP A 145 -14.64 -6.23 -7.23
C ASP A 145 -13.51 -5.20 -7.16
N LEU A 146 -13.45 -4.40 -6.09
CA LEU A 146 -12.36 -3.45 -5.87
C LEU A 146 -11.03 -4.19 -5.59
N LEU A 147 -11.05 -5.21 -4.74
CA LEU A 147 -9.87 -6.04 -4.44
C LEU A 147 -9.29 -6.69 -5.69
N ASN A 148 -10.14 -7.06 -6.65
CA ASN A 148 -9.74 -7.61 -7.94
C ASN A 148 -9.45 -6.53 -9.00
N MET A 149 -9.40 -5.25 -8.64
CA MET A 149 -9.20 -4.14 -9.59
C MET A 149 -10.22 -4.16 -10.74
N ARG A 150 -11.50 -4.43 -10.43
CA ARG A 150 -12.60 -4.57 -11.40
C ARG A 150 -13.75 -3.63 -11.10
N ALA A 151 -13.45 -2.44 -10.59
CA ALA A 151 -14.46 -1.44 -10.23
C ALA A 151 -15.25 -0.87 -11.43
N GLY A 152 -14.84 -1.12 -12.66
CA GLY A 152 -15.47 -0.54 -13.86
C GLY A 152 -15.15 0.94 -14.04
N ASP A 153 -14.01 1.38 -13.52
CA ASP A 153 -13.53 2.77 -13.44
C ASP A 153 -12.53 3.14 -14.55
N GLN A 154 -12.26 2.24 -15.49
CA GLN A 154 -11.25 2.42 -16.54
C GLN A 154 -11.48 3.63 -17.45
N LYS A 155 -12.69 4.20 -17.46
CA LYS A 155 -12.98 5.43 -18.19
C LYS A 155 -12.57 6.68 -17.43
N ILE A 156 -12.39 6.57 -16.11
CA ILE A 156 -12.16 7.70 -15.21
C ILE A 156 -10.71 7.77 -14.77
N ILE A 157 -10.11 6.62 -14.48
CA ILE A 157 -8.74 6.55 -13.97
C ILE A 157 -7.88 5.62 -14.82
N GLY A 158 -6.60 5.92 -14.93
CA GLY A 158 -5.60 5.06 -15.57
C GLY A 158 -4.66 5.77 -16.54
N GLU A 159 -3.79 5.00 -17.17
CA GLU A 159 -2.57 5.41 -17.85
C GLU A 159 -2.73 6.22 -19.14
N ARG A 160 -3.78 5.98 -19.91
CA ARG A 160 -3.79 6.31 -21.35
C ARG A 160 -3.42 7.75 -21.69
N LYS A 161 -3.82 8.76 -20.88
CA LYS A 161 -3.55 10.16 -21.16
C LYS A 161 -2.35 10.70 -20.39
N TYR A 162 -2.15 10.21 -19.17
CA TYR A 162 -1.24 10.81 -18.20
C TYR A 162 -0.04 9.93 -17.85
N LYS A 163 0.11 8.79 -18.51
CA LYS A 163 1.19 7.80 -18.27
C LYS A 163 1.29 7.35 -16.80
N SER A 164 0.17 7.37 -16.07
CA SER A 164 0.10 6.97 -14.66
C SER A 164 -1.25 6.32 -14.35
N ASP A 165 -1.21 5.22 -13.62
CA ASP A 165 -2.38 4.51 -13.07
C ASP A 165 -3.03 5.23 -11.88
N ASN A 166 -2.46 6.37 -11.48
CA ASN A 166 -2.90 7.16 -10.34
C ASN A 166 -3.61 8.47 -10.75
N MET A 167 -3.77 8.72 -12.05
CA MET A 167 -4.33 9.99 -12.53
C MET A 167 -5.80 9.85 -12.90
N ILE A 168 -6.61 10.81 -12.42
CA ILE A 168 -8.00 10.96 -12.85
C ILE A 168 -8.00 11.60 -14.24
N LYS A 169 -8.82 11.04 -15.14
CA LYS A 169 -8.94 11.49 -16.53
C LYS A 169 -9.87 12.69 -16.65
N ASP A 170 -9.69 13.68 -15.82
CA ASP A 170 -10.29 14.99 -15.96
C ASP A 170 -9.32 15.99 -16.63
N ASN A 171 -9.78 17.22 -16.86
CA ASN A 171 -8.94 18.25 -17.48
C ASN A 171 -7.76 18.70 -16.60
N ARG A 172 -7.83 18.44 -15.28
CA ARG A 172 -6.83 18.82 -14.29
C ARG A 172 -5.75 17.75 -14.11
N GLY A 173 -6.07 16.48 -14.42
CA GLY A 173 -5.14 15.37 -14.27
C GLY A 173 -4.74 15.13 -12.81
N LEU A 174 -5.72 15.09 -11.90
CA LEU A 174 -5.46 14.93 -10.46
C LEU A 174 -4.88 13.56 -10.11
N ASN A 175 -3.84 13.56 -9.30
CA ASN A 175 -3.22 12.34 -8.79
C ASN A 175 -3.92 11.88 -7.51
N VAL A 176 -4.52 10.70 -7.53
CA VAL A 176 -5.29 10.14 -6.40
C VAL A 176 -4.46 9.84 -5.15
N ASN A 177 -3.13 9.83 -5.26
CA ASN A 177 -2.25 9.61 -4.11
C ASN A 177 -1.94 10.92 -3.34
N VAL A 178 -2.41 12.06 -3.83
CA VAL A 178 -2.06 13.37 -3.25
C VAL A 178 -3.25 13.98 -2.51
N TYR A 179 -4.47 13.54 -2.80
CA TYR A 179 -5.68 14.11 -2.25
C TYR A 179 -6.40 13.13 -1.31
N PRO A 180 -7.06 13.63 -0.24
CA PRO A 180 -7.95 12.81 0.58
C PRO A 180 -9.03 12.13 -0.26
N ILE A 181 -9.42 10.92 0.12
CA ILE A 181 -10.42 10.15 -0.63
C ILE A 181 -11.76 10.89 -0.74
N LYS A 182 -12.15 11.64 0.29
CA LYS A 182 -13.36 12.44 0.30
C LYS A 182 -13.34 13.47 -0.83
N ASP A 183 -12.26 14.25 -0.94
CA ASP A 183 -12.14 15.30 -1.96
C ASP A 183 -12.14 14.71 -3.38
N ILE A 184 -11.56 13.52 -3.54
CA ILE A 184 -11.58 12.80 -4.82
C ILE A 184 -13.01 12.38 -5.17
N MET A 185 -13.76 11.82 -4.21
CA MET A 185 -15.12 11.34 -4.46
C MET A 185 -16.12 12.48 -4.73
N GLU A 186 -15.82 13.70 -4.28
CA GLU A 186 -16.63 14.91 -4.56
C GLU A 186 -16.38 15.51 -5.96
N LEU A 187 -15.43 14.97 -6.75
CA LEU A 187 -15.17 15.47 -8.10
C LEU A 187 -16.34 15.17 -9.05
N ASP A 188 -16.76 16.15 -9.84
CA ASP A 188 -17.87 16.04 -10.81
C ASP A 188 -17.75 14.80 -11.69
N ILE A 189 -16.53 14.50 -12.16
CA ILE A 189 -16.28 13.31 -12.99
C ILE A 189 -16.63 12.00 -12.28
N LEU A 190 -16.49 11.92 -10.94
CA LEU A 190 -16.87 10.74 -10.17
C LEU A 190 -18.34 10.74 -9.80
N GLN A 191 -18.92 11.90 -9.52
CA GLN A 191 -20.33 12.06 -9.17
C GLN A 191 -21.25 11.79 -10.38
N THR A 192 -20.80 12.09 -11.59
CA THR A 192 -21.57 11.87 -12.83
C THR A 192 -21.22 10.57 -13.54
N ALA A 193 -20.19 9.88 -13.09
CA ALA A 193 -19.70 8.67 -13.73
C ALA A 193 -20.65 7.49 -13.57
N LYS A 194 -20.91 6.82 -14.69
CA LYS A 194 -21.56 5.52 -14.66
C LYS A 194 -20.53 4.40 -14.68
N LYS A 195 -20.75 3.39 -13.83
CA LYS A 195 -19.95 2.17 -13.83
C LYS A 195 -19.93 1.57 -15.23
N SER A 196 -18.73 1.33 -15.76
CA SER A 196 -18.57 0.58 -16.99
C SER A 196 -18.46 -0.90 -16.74
N LYS A 197 -18.36 -1.71 -17.81
CA LYS A 197 -18.17 -3.16 -17.71
C LYS A 197 -17.00 -3.44 -16.77
N PRO A 198 -17.13 -4.36 -15.79
CA PRO A 198 -16.08 -4.67 -14.81
C PRO A 198 -14.95 -5.46 -15.45
N VAL A 199 -14.01 -4.76 -16.05
CA VAL A 199 -12.75 -5.29 -16.57
C VAL A 199 -11.63 -4.92 -15.61
N TYR A 200 -10.56 -5.70 -15.63
CA TYR A 200 -9.36 -5.39 -14.85
C TYR A 200 -8.80 -4.02 -15.24
N ASN A 201 -8.64 -3.16 -14.26
CA ASN A 201 -8.06 -1.82 -14.41
C ASN A 201 -7.19 -1.54 -13.19
N TYR A 202 -5.89 -1.82 -13.30
CA TYR A 202 -4.95 -1.58 -12.22
C TYR A 202 -4.83 -0.08 -11.94
N ASN A 203 -5.18 0.33 -10.72
CA ASN A 203 -5.09 1.74 -10.31
C ASN A 203 -4.99 1.89 -8.78
N ALA A 204 -4.57 3.07 -8.33
CA ALA A 204 -4.45 3.36 -6.90
C ALA A 204 -5.80 3.76 -6.27
N LEU A 205 -6.75 4.29 -7.03
CA LEU A 205 -8.02 4.76 -6.47
C LEU A 205 -8.83 3.61 -5.86
N ALA A 206 -8.86 2.45 -6.53
CA ALA A 206 -9.50 1.25 -5.97
C ALA A 206 -8.87 0.85 -4.62
N THR A 207 -7.54 0.86 -4.51
CA THR A 207 -6.84 0.55 -3.25
C THR A 207 -7.12 1.58 -2.17
N ASN A 208 -7.08 2.87 -2.52
CA ASN A 208 -7.38 3.95 -1.58
C ASN A 208 -8.84 3.86 -1.09
N THR A 209 -9.76 3.49 -1.96
CA THR A 209 -11.18 3.26 -1.61
C THR A 209 -11.30 2.09 -0.62
N ILE A 210 -10.64 0.95 -0.88
CA ILE A 210 -10.64 -0.21 0.04
C ILE A 210 -10.08 0.17 1.40
N MET A 211 -8.91 0.82 1.42
CA MET A 211 -8.26 1.23 2.66
C MET A 211 -9.16 2.14 3.50
N ASN A 212 -9.72 3.18 2.89
CA ASN A 212 -10.57 4.13 3.61
C ASN A 212 -11.92 3.51 4.01
N TYR A 213 -12.48 2.60 3.23
CA TYR A 213 -13.65 1.83 3.64
C TYR A 213 -13.34 0.95 4.85
N THR A 214 -12.19 0.29 4.86
CA THR A 214 -11.75 -0.50 6.02
C THR A 214 -11.59 0.38 7.26
N ILE A 215 -10.97 1.56 7.13
CA ILE A 215 -10.87 2.54 8.22
C ILE A 215 -12.26 2.95 8.71
N PHE A 216 -13.17 3.25 7.81
CA PHE A 216 -14.55 3.62 8.15
C PHE A 216 -15.27 2.51 8.93
N LYS A 217 -15.16 1.26 8.50
CA LYS A 217 -15.81 0.12 9.17
C LYS A 217 -15.22 -0.20 10.53
N VAL A 218 -13.91 -0.06 10.68
CA VAL A 218 -13.20 -0.33 11.95
C VAL A 218 -13.28 0.84 12.92
N GLY A 219 -13.38 2.07 12.41
CA GLY A 219 -13.49 3.29 13.23
C GLY A 219 -12.28 3.48 14.14
N ASP A 220 -12.55 3.88 15.39
CA ASP A 220 -11.51 4.20 16.38
C ASP A 220 -10.59 3.01 16.72
N ASN A 221 -11.02 1.79 16.44
CA ASN A 221 -10.25 0.58 16.69
C ASN A 221 -9.20 0.30 15.58
N TYR A 222 -9.09 1.15 14.54
CA TYR A 222 -8.21 0.85 13.41
C TYR A 222 -6.74 0.72 13.80
N GLN A 223 -6.24 1.57 14.70
CA GLN A 223 -4.87 1.44 15.22
C GLN A 223 -4.67 0.12 16.00
N GLN A 224 -5.69 -0.33 16.74
CA GLN A 224 -5.64 -1.60 17.46
C GLN A 224 -5.63 -2.78 16.47
N LEU A 225 -6.44 -2.73 15.41
CA LEU A 225 -6.42 -3.73 14.35
C LEU A 225 -5.03 -3.82 13.72
N LEU A 226 -4.39 -2.69 13.38
CA LEU A 226 -3.04 -2.69 12.83
C LEU A 226 -2.02 -3.31 13.79
N ASN A 227 -2.10 -2.98 15.08
CA ASN A 227 -1.23 -3.59 16.10
C ASN A 227 -1.44 -5.10 16.19
N LYS A 228 -2.70 -5.57 16.18
CA LYS A 228 -3.01 -6.99 16.15
C LYS A 228 -2.38 -7.67 14.95
N VAL A 229 -2.62 -7.14 13.74
CA VAL A 229 -2.11 -7.71 12.49
C VAL A 229 -0.59 -7.81 12.47
N PHE A 230 0.10 -6.73 12.77
CA PHE A 230 1.54 -6.64 12.52
C PHE A 230 2.39 -6.89 13.76
N LYS A 231 1.97 -6.41 14.93
CA LYS A 231 2.75 -6.57 16.15
C LYS A 231 2.49 -7.91 16.83
N GLU A 232 1.23 -8.33 16.92
CA GLU A 232 0.85 -9.52 17.70
C GLU A 232 0.92 -10.79 16.85
N ASP A 233 0.22 -10.82 15.70
CA ASP A 233 0.08 -12.03 14.89
C ASP A 233 1.26 -12.21 13.94
N ALA A 234 1.63 -11.19 13.16
CA ALA A 234 2.79 -11.26 12.26
C ALA A 234 4.13 -11.08 12.99
N LYS A 235 4.13 -10.60 14.22
CA LYS A 235 5.31 -10.39 15.06
C LYS A 235 6.46 -9.69 14.33
N VAL A 236 6.11 -8.63 13.60
CA VAL A 236 7.08 -7.86 12.82
C VAL A 236 8.06 -7.17 13.76
N LYS A 237 9.34 -7.21 13.44
CA LYS A 237 10.40 -6.50 14.15
C LYS A 237 10.52 -5.07 13.61
N ASN A 238 10.82 -4.11 14.48
CA ASN A 238 11.25 -2.75 14.08
C ASN A 238 12.65 -2.75 13.51
#